data_18c1c3a3e521032c049f08d3656a95f0
#
_entry.id   18c1c3a3e521032c049f08d3656a95f0
#
_cell.length_a   1.000
_cell.length_b   1.000
_cell.length_c   1.000
_cell.angle_alpha   90.00
_cell.angle_beta   90.00
_cell.angle_gamma   90.00
#
_symmetry.space_group_name_H-M   'P 1'
#
loop_
_entity.id
_entity.type
_entity.pdbx_description
1 polymer ?
#
loop_
_entity_poly.entity_id
_entity_poly.type
_entity_poly.pdbx_seq_one_letter_code
_entity_poly.pdbx_strand_id
1 'polypeptide(L)'
;GGEYAGAMTYVAESSTDKKRNSLGSGLEIGTLSGYIAASIMIALLSFFLTHDQMQAWGWRIPFILGLFLGLFGLYLRRRLEESPVYENDVASTPQRDNIGFFTIIRYYYKDILVCFVAIVFFNVTNYSVTAYLPTYLGQIVKLDATTTSVLITCVMAVMIPLALMFGKIADKIGEKKVFLIGTGGLTLLSIVAYSLLSTKSLPLIIIGVFILGFFLSTYEATMPGSLPTMFYTHIRYRTLSVTFNVSVSLFGGTTPLIASWLVESTGNALAPAYYLTAISLIGFLVITLFHASTAGKSLKGSYPNVDNEEDRKYYEENPKKALWWVKERKENF
;
A
#
# COMPACT_ATOMS: atom_id res chain seq x y z
N GLY A 1 2.97 4.70 11.01
CA GLY A 1 3.65 4.45 9.73
C GLY A 1 4.62 3.28 9.78
N GLY A 2 5.46 3.12 10.82
CA GLY A 2 6.45 2.04 10.90
C GLY A 2 5.84 0.64 11.02
N GLU A 3 4.67 0.52 11.60
CA GLU A 3 4.01 -0.78 11.77
C GLU A 3 3.56 -1.42 10.46
N TYR A 4 3.06 -0.64 9.51
CA TYR A 4 2.63 -1.18 8.22
C TYR A 4 3.81 -1.76 7.42
N ALA A 5 4.95 -1.07 7.40
CA ALA A 5 6.18 -1.59 6.78
C ALA A 5 6.69 -2.87 7.47
N GLY A 6 6.55 -2.95 8.80
CA GLY A 6 6.84 -4.14 9.58
C GLY A 6 5.91 -5.32 9.23
N ALA A 7 4.60 -5.05 9.16
CA ALA A 7 3.62 -6.06 8.78
C ALA A 7 3.86 -6.58 7.34
N MET A 8 4.16 -5.68 6.38
CA MET A 8 4.53 -6.08 5.02
C MET A 8 5.77 -7.00 5.01
N THR A 9 6.81 -6.62 5.76
CA THR A 9 8.04 -7.41 5.85
C THR A 9 7.74 -8.78 6.43
N TYR A 10 7.05 -8.84 7.56
CA TYR A 10 6.70 -10.08 8.25
C TYR A 10 5.86 -11.02 7.35
N VAL A 11 4.82 -10.49 6.71
CA VAL A 11 3.97 -11.30 5.81
C VAL A 11 4.77 -11.79 4.61
N ALA A 12 5.63 -10.94 4.01
CA ALA A 12 6.46 -11.35 2.88
C ALA A 12 7.47 -12.44 3.26
N GLU A 13 8.05 -12.41 4.46
CA GLU A 13 9.01 -13.39 4.96
C GLU A 13 8.35 -14.70 5.43
N SER A 14 7.11 -14.62 5.93
CA SER A 14 6.33 -15.79 6.35
C SER A 14 5.55 -16.44 5.20
N SER A 15 5.48 -15.78 4.03
CA SER A 15 4.75 -16.28 2.87
C SER A 15 5.61 -17.17 1.99
N THR A 16 5.01 -18.20 1.38
CA THR A 16 5.69 -18.96 0.33
C THR A 16 5.88 -18.10 -0.92
N ASP A 17 6.94 -18.35 -1.67
CA ASP A 17 7.34 -17.54 -2.83
C ASP A 17 6.25 -17.44 -3.89
N LYS A 18 5.46 -18.51 -4.07
CA LYS A 18 4.37 -18.59 -5.06
C LYS A 18 3.09 -17.87 -4.64
N LYS A 19 2.88 -17.59 -3.34
CA LYS A 19 1.64 -17.01 -2.79
C LYS A 19 1.85 -15.67 -2.07
N ARG A 20 3.02 -15.04 -2.24
CA ARG A 20 3.41 -13.86 -1.49
C ARG A 20 2.48 -12.67 -1.74
N ASN A 21 2.04 -12.45 -2.98
CA ASN A 21 1.13 -11.33 -3.27
C ASN A 21 -0.28 -11.62 -2.75
N SER A 22 -0.80 -12.84 -2.88
CA SER A 22 -2.13 -13.17 -2.35
C SER A 22 -2.19 -13.12 -0.82
N LEU A 23 -1.13 -13.54 -0.12
CA LEU A 23 -1.05 -13.43 1.34
C LEU A 23 -0.80 -11.97 1.75
N GLY A 24 0.07 -11.25 1.04
CA GLY A 24 0.32 -9.82 1.26
C GLY A 24 -0.93 -8.96 1.10
N SER A 25 -1.76 -9.24 0.10
CA SER A 25 -3.03 -8.52 -0.10
C SER A 25 -4.02 -8.68 1.05
N GLY A 26 -3.84 -9.70 1.91
CA GLY A 26 -4.61 -9.88 3.14
C GLY A 26 -4.41 -8.74 4.15
N LEU A 27 -3.30 -8.01 4.12
CA LEU A 27 -3.08 -6.83 4.96
C LEU A 27 -4.13 -5.74 4.70
N GLU A 28 -4.61 -5.65 3.45
CA GLU A 28 -5.60 -4.65 3.08
C GLU A 28 -7.00 -4.93 3.66
N ILE A 29 -7.28 -6.18 4.02
CA ILE A 29 -8.49 -6.50 4.79
C ILE A 29 -8.47 -5.72 6.11
N GLY A 30 -7.33 -5.72 6.81
CA GLY A 30 -7.18 -4.97 8.07
C GLY A 30 -7.27 -3.46 7.85
N THR A 31 -6.58 -2.92 6.86
CA THR A 31 -6.53 -1.49 6.55
C THR A 31 -7.91 -0.96 6.16
N LEU A 32 -8.55 -1.55 5.16
CA LEU A 32 -9.86 -1.12 4.67
C LEU A 32 -10.98 -1.38 5.69
N SER A 33 -10.93 -2.50 6.42
CA SER A 33 -11.88 -2.77 7.51
C SER A 33 -11.75 -1.73 8.63
N GLY A 34 -10.54 -1.25 8.92
CA GLY A 34 -10.32 -0.16 9.86
C GLY A 34 -11.00 1.15 9.42
N TYR A 35 -10.89 1.53 8.15
CA TYR A 35 -11.60 2.69 7.58
C TYR A 35 -13.12 2.52 7.65
N ILE A 36 -13.63 1.35 7.27
CA ILE A 36 -15.07 1.04 7.32
C ILE A 36 -15.57 1.10 8.75
N ALA A 37 -14.88 0.48 9.70
CA ALA A 37 -15.25 0.50 11.11
C ALA A 37 -15.27 1.93 11.68
N ALA A 38 -14.27 2.75 11.35
CA ALA A 38 -14.23 4.16 11.74
C ALA A 38 -15.41 4.96 11.14
N SER A 39 -15.73 4.74 9.85
CA SER A 39 -16.86 5.39 9.17
C SER A 39 -18.20 5.01 9.81
N ILE A 40 -18.41 3.72 10.11
CA ILE A 40 -19.62 3.22 10.79
C ILE A 40 -19.70 3.81 12.20
N MET A 41 -18.60 3.87 12.93
CA MET A 41 -18.57 4.44 14.27
C MET A 41 -18.95 5.93 14.27
N ILE A 42 -18.39 6.72 13.32
CA ILE A 42 -18.73 8.14 13.17
C ILE A 42 -20.21 8.30 12.82
N ALA A 43 -20.75 7.47 11.93
CA ALA A 43 -22.16 7.49 11.57
C ALA A 43 -23.07 7.19 12.77
N LEU A 44 -22.73 6.16 13.57
CA LEU A 44 -23.46 5.82 14.80
C LEU A 44 -23.41 6.96 15.83
N LEU A 45 -22.24 7.54 16.06
CA LEU A 45 -22.10 8.66 16.98
C LEU A 45 -22.92 9.87 16.51
N SER A 46 -22.90 10.18 15.21
CA SER A 46 -23.70 11.27 14.64
C SER A 46 -25.21 11.01 14.69
N PHE A 47 -25.63 9.75 14.73
CA PHE A 47 -27.04 9.39 14.91
C PHE A 47 -27.52 9.54 16.36
N PHE A 48 -26.68 9.17 17.34
CA PHE A 48 -27.07 9.17 18.75
C PHE A 48 -26.74 10.48 19.48
N LEU A 49 -25.79 11.28 18.98
CA LEU A 49 -25.34 12.52 19.62
C LEU A 49 -25.82 13.73 18.84
N THR A 50 -26.19 14.77 19.59
CA THR A 50 -26.46 16.09 18.97
C THR A 50 -25.14 16.70 18.46
N HIS A 51 -25.23 17.69 17.56
CA HIS A 51 -24.07 18.40 17.05
C HIS A 51 -23.20 18.98 18.19
N ASP A 52 -23.83 19.59 19.20
CA ASP A 52 -23.12 20.15 20.35
C ASP A 52 -22.44 19.09 21.20
N GLN A 53 -23.09 17.94 21.42
CA GLN A 53 -22.48 16.81 22.14
C GLN A 53 -21.30 16.20 21.36
N MET A 54 -21.43 16.09 20.03
CA MET A 54 -20.34 15.62 19.18
C MET A 54 -19.14 16.56 19.27
N GLN A 55 -19.34 17.88 19.19
CA GLN A 55 -18.26 18.86 19.33
C GLN A 55 -17.65 18.90 20.76
N ALA A 56 -18.48 18.80 21.80
CA ALA A 56 -17.99 18.91 23.16
C ALA A 56 -17.14 17.70 23.58
N TRP A 57 -17.60 16.49 23.31
CA TRP A 57 -16.94 15.26 23.80
C TRP A 57 -17.03 14.06 22.84
N GLY A 58 -18.04 13.94 21.99
CA GLY A 58 -18.29 12.76 21.17
C GLY A 58 -17.13 12.39 20.24
N TRP A 59 -16.42 13.39 19.71
CA TRP A 59 -15.25 13.16 18.87
C TRP A 59 -14.09 12.42 19.58
N ARG A 60 -14.08 12.39 20.93
CA ARG A 60 -13.05 11.69 21.69
C ARG A 60 -13.27 10.17 21.74
N ILE A 61 -14.49 9.69 21.53
CA ILE A 61 -14.82 8.25 21.60
C ILE A 61 -13.99 7.42 20.63
N PRO A 62 -13.85 7.77 19.34
CA PRO A 62 -12.99 7.03 18.41
C PRO A 62 -11.53 6.92 18.88
N PHE A 63 -10.99 7.98 19.47
CA PHE A 63 -9.61 7.99 19.99
C PHE A 63 -9.45 7.09 21.21
N ILE A 64 -10.42 7.06 22.13
CA ILE A 64 -10.43 6.18 23.30
C ILE A 64 -10.50 4.71 22.84
N LEU A 65 -11.37 4.39 21.90
CA LEU A 65 -11.43 3.04 21.30
C LEU A 65 -10.13 2.67 20.58
N GLY A 66 -9.53 3.62 19.87
CA GLY A 66 -8.22 3.45 19.26
C GLY A 66 -7.12 3.11 20.28
N LEU A 67 -7.16 3.66 21.48
CA LEU A 67 -6.25 3.30 22.57
C LEU A 67 -6.35 1.81 22.93
N PHE A 68 -7.58 1.29 23.10
CA PHE A 68 -7.77 -0.15 23.40
C PHE A 68 -7.29 -1.03 22.26
N LEU A 69 -7.55 -0.66 21.00
CA LEU A 69 -7.02 -1.37 19.85
C LEU A 69 -5.49 -1.35 19.81
N GLY A 70 -4.87 -0.21 20.12
CA GLY A 70 -3.42 -0.07 20.23
C GLY A 70 -2.81 -0.95 21.32
N LEU A 71 -3.43 -1.02 22.50
CA LEU A 71 -3.01 -1.90 23.59
C LEU A 71 -3.16 -3.39 23.20
N PHE A 72 -4.23 -3.74 22.50
CA PHE A 72 -4.43 -5.09 21.98
C PHE A 72 -3.37 -5.44 20.92
N GLY A 73 -3.06 -4.51 20.01
CA GLY A 73 -1.98 -4.66 19.04
C GLY A 73 -0.62 -4.87 19.70
N LEU A 74 -0.31 -4.10 20.76
CA LEU A 74 0.91 -4.27 21.54
C LEU A 74 0.96 -5.64 22.25
N TYR A 75 -0.17 -6.12 22.78
CA TYR A 75 -0.27 -7.46 23.36
C TYR A 75 0.00 -8.56 22.33
N LEU A 76 -0.62 -8.48 21.16
CA LEU A 76 -0.38 -9.43 20.05
C LEU A 76 1.09 -9.42 19.62
N ARG A 77 1.69 -8.24 19.42
CA ARG A 77 3.09 -8.10 19.00
C ARG A 77 4.07 -8.77 19.96
N ARG A 78 3.79 -8.77 21.27
CA ARG A 78 4.61 -9.46 22.25
C ARG A 78 4.47 -10.99 22.21
N ARG A 79 3.47 -11.50 21.51
CA ARG A 79 3.21 -12.95 21.37
C ARG A 79 3.63 -13.49 19.99
N LEU A 80 3.86 -12.60 19.02
CA LEU A 80 4.35 -13.02 17.70
C LEU A 80 5.83 -13.38 17.80
N GLU A 81 6.17 -14.53 17.26
CA GLU A 81 7.55 -14.97 17.05
C GLU A 81 8.18 -14.17 15.91
N GLU A 82 9.50 -14.05 15.90
CA GLU A 82 10.25 -13.45 14.79
C GLU A 82 10.02 -14.27 13.51
N SER A 83 10.22 -13.64 12.34
CA SER A 83 10.06 -14.38 11.09
C SER A 83 11.14 -15.46 10.94
N PRO A 84 10.82 -16.67 10.45
CA PRO A 84 11.79 -17.74 10.25
C PRO A 84 12.97 -17.32 9.34
N VAL A 85 12.71 -16.40 8.41
CA VAL A 85 13.72 -15.84 7.51
C VAL A 85 14.72 -14.96 8.27
N TYR A 86 14.22 -14.12 9.18
CA TYR A 86 15.06 -13.24 10.00
C TYR A 86 15.90 -14.04 11.01
N GLU A 87 15.30 -15.01 11.70
CA GLU A 87 16.01 -15.88 12.64
C GLU A 87 17.17 -16.63 11.97
N ASN A 88 16.94 -17.18 10.78
CA ASN A 88 17.98 -17.89 10.02
C ASN A 88 19.10 -16.96 9.53
N ASP A 89 18.79 -15.71 9.14
CA ASP A 89 19.79 -14.72 8.69
C ASP A 89 20.66 -14.25 9.86
N VAL A 90 20.06 -13.95 11.01
CA VAL A 90 20.76 -13.54 12.24
C VAL A 90 21.65 -14.68 12.77
N ALA A 91 21.14 -15.91 12.78
CA ALA A 91 21.90 -17.08 13.22
C ALA A 91 23.13 -17.36 12.33
N SER A 92 23.01 -17.10 11.01
CA SER A 92 24.07 -17.37 10.05
C SER A 92 25.12 -16.27 9.93
N THR A 93 24.82 -15.02 10.34
CA THR A 93 25.75 -13.89 10.11
C THR A 93 25.60 -12.76 11.16
N PRO A 94 26.08 -12.93 12.40
CA PRO A 94 25.91 -11.96 13.49
C PRO A 94 26.52 -10.57 13.24
N GLN A 95 27.46 -10.42 12.30
CA GLN A 95 28.19 -9.16 12.06
C GLN A 95 27.49 -8.20 11.07
N ARG A 96 26.41 -8.61 10.39
CA ARG A 96 25.75 -7.79 9.36
C ARG A 96 24.83 -6.72 9.89
N ASP A 97 24.43 -6.77 11.17
CA ASP A 97 23.47 -5.82 11.77
C ASP A 97 24.01 -4.39 11.95
N ASN A 98 25.31 -4.16 11.76
CA ASN A 98 25.96 -2.88 12.01
C ASN A 98 26.19 -2.01 10.76
N ILE A 99 25.51 -2.28 9.65
CA ILE A 99 25.66 -1.42 8.46
C ILE A 99 25.00 -0.08 8.73
N GLY A 100 25.79 1.00 8.70
CA GLY A 100 25.33 2.36 8.91
C GLY A 100 24.29 2.78 7.85
N PHE A 101 23.27 3.53 8.25
CA PHE A 101 22.17 3.96 7.37
C PHE A 101 22.66 4.69 6.11
N PHE A 102 23.64 5.56 6.22
CA PHE A 102 24.23 6.26 5.07
C PHE A 102 24.94 5.33 4.10
N THR A 103 25.53 4.24 4.61
CA THR A 103 26.13 3.18 3.78
C THR A 103 25.06 2.48 2.97
N ILE A 104 23.90 2.14 3.59
CA ILE A 104 22.77 1.54 2.90
C ILE A 104 22.29 2.45 1.76
N ILE A 105 22.11 3.76 2.02
CA ILE A 105 21.68 4.71 0.98
C ILE A 105 22.69 4.74 -0.16
N ARG A 106 23.99 4.81 0.13
CA ARG A 106 25.03 4.90 -0.89
C ARG A 106 25.08 3.69 -1.82
N TYR A 107 24.89 2.48 -1.28
CA TYR A 107 25.00 1.24 -2.07
C TYR A 107 23.68 0.82 -2.73
N TYR A 108 22.52 1.17 -2.14
CA TYR A 108 21.19 0.73 -2.60
C TYR A 108 20.31 1.87 -3.09
N TYR A 109 20.87 3.05 -3.42
CA TYR A 109 20.09 4.23 -3.79
C TYR A 109 19.14 4.01 -4.96
N LYS A 110 19.49 3.17 -5.93
CA LYS A 110 18.63 2.83 -7.08
C LYS A 110 17.38 2.08 -6.64
N ASP A 111 17.56 1.01 -5.86
CA ASP A 111 16.44 0.21 -5.33
C ASP A 111 15.58 1.06 -4.38
N ILE A 112 16.21 1.89 -3.55
CA ILE A 112 15.51 2.83 -2.65
C ILE A 112 14.71 3.83 -3.46
N LEU A 113 15.25 4.39 -4.53
CA LEU A 113 14.54 5.37 -5.37
C LEU A 113 13.34 4.74 -6.08
N VAL A 114 13.50 3.56 -6.67
CA VAL A 114 12.39 2.84 -7.31
C VAL A 114 11.30 2.49 -6.30
N CYS A 115 11.68 1.97 -5.14
CA CYS A 115 10.77 1.68 -4.04
C CYS A 115 10.06 2.96 -3.57
N PHE A 116 10.79 4.06 -3.38
CA PHE A 116 10.24 5.35 -2.97
C PHE A 116 9.19 5.86 -3.96
N VAL A 117 9.48 5.86 -5.26
CA VAL A 117 8.52 6.31 -6.28
C VAL A 117 7.28 5.41 -6.30
N ALA A 118 7.44 4.10 -6.18
CA ALA A 118 6.30 3.17 -6.08
C ALA A 118 5.42 3.49 -4.86
N ILE A 119 6.03 3.76 -3.70
CA ILE A 119 5.32 4.12 -2.48
C ILE A 119 4.68 5.50 -2.57
N VAL A 120 5.36 6.50 -3.16
CA VAL A 120 4.79 7.84 -3.41
C VAL A 120 3.53 7.73 -4.24
N PHE A 121 3.61 6.99 -5.34
CA PHE A 121 2.45 6.78 -6.19
C PHE A 121 1.29 6.13 -5.43
N PHE A 122 1.56 5.07 -4.68
CA PHE A 122 0.56 4.42 -3.83
C PHE A 122 -0.07 5.41 -2.86
N ASN A 123 0.74 6.16 -2.11
CA ASN A 123 0.24 7.09 -1.10
C ASN A 123 -0.59 8.22 -1.71
N VAL A 124 -0.14 8.82 -2.81
CA VAL A 124 -0.92 9.86 -3.49
C VAL A 124 -2.27 9.32 -3.95
N THR A 125 -2.30 8.13 -4.55
CA THR A 125 -3.55 7.50 -5.00
C THR A 125 -4.45 7.15 -3.82
N ASN A 126 -3.90 6.51 -2.79
CA ASN A 126 -4.66 6.12 -1.60
C ASN A 126 -5.28 7.34 -0.91
N TYR A 127 -4.49 8.37 -0.61
CA TYR A 127 -5.00 9.59 0.04
C TYR A 127 -5.93 10.40 -0.87
N SER A 128 -5.78 10.31 -2.19
CA SER A 128 -6.77 10.89 -3.11
C SER A 128 -8.14 10.23 -2.98
N VAL A 129 -8.18 8.90 -2.83
CA VAL A 129 -9.44 8.15 -2.74
C VAL A 129 -10.00 8.15 -1.31
N THR A 130 -9.16 7.91 -0.31
CA THR A 130 -9.63 7.70 1.07
C THR A 130 -9.82 9.00 1.85
N ALA A 131 -8.98 10.01 1.64
CA ALA A 131 -8.98 11.24 2.41
C ALA A 131 -9.52 12.45 1.64
N TYR A 132 -9.14 12.61 0.35
CA TYR A 132 -9.56 13.78 -0.42
C TYR A 132 -10.93 13.62 -1.08
N LEU A 133 -11.23 12.43 -1.61
CA LEU A 133 -12.49 12.22 -2.35
C LEU A 133 -13.76 12.55 -1.54
N PRO A 134 -13.87 12.26 -0.22
CA PRO A 134 -14.98 12.73 0.59
C PRO A 134 -15.12 14.26 0.58
N THR A 135 -14.02 14.98 0.70
CA THR A 135 -13.99 16.46 0.65
C THR A 135 -14.40 16.96 -0.73
N TYR A 136 -13.90 16.36 -1.79
CA TYR A 136 -14.25 16.69 -3.16
C TYR A 136 -15.75 16.52 -3.44
N LEU A 137 -16.32 15.38 -3.05
CA LEU A 137 -17.75 15.08 -3.23
C LEU A 137 -18.63 16.04 -2.42
N GLY A 138 -18.26 16.35 -1.18
CA GLY A 138 -19.03 17.27 -0.33
C GLY A 138 -18.90 18.75 -0.74
N GLN A 139 -17.69 19.22 -1.04
CA GLN A 139 -17.43 20.64 -1.26
C GLN A 139 -17.56 21.06 -2.72
N ILE A 140 -17.11 20.25 -3.67
CA ILE A 140 -17.09 20.57 -5.10
C ILE A 140 -18.36 20.06 -5.79
N VAL A 141 -18.69 18.78 -5.61
CA VAL A 141 -19.87 18.15 -6.22
C VAL A 141 -21.15 18.53 -5.48
N LYS A 142 -21.06 18.91 -4.20
CA LYS A 142 -22.16 19.29 -3.32
C LYS A 142 -23.12 18.12 -2.99
N LEU A 143 -22.58 16.92 -2.87
CA LEU A 143 -23.31 15.79 -2.30
C LEU A 143 -23.51 15.98 -0.79
N ASP A 144 -24.63 15.49 -0.28
CA ASP A 144 -24.85 15.46 1.16
C ASP A 144 -23.86 14.50 1.87
N ALA A 145 -23.63 14.76 3.16
CA ALA A 145 -22.63 14.03 3.95
C ALA A 145 -22.98 12.54 4.07
N THR A 146 -24.25 12.18 4.15
CA THR A 146 -24.69 10.78 4.31
C THR A 146 -24.42 10.01 3.03
N THR A 147 -24.86 10.52 1.87
CA THR A 147 -24.60 9.90 0.55
C THR A 147 -23.11 9.77 0.29
N THR A 148 -22.32 10.81 0.61
CA THR A 148 -20.85 10.78 0.48
C THR A 148 -20.25 9.66 1.33
N SER A 149 -20.61 9.57 2.61
CA SER A 149 -20.07 8.55 3.52
C SER A 149 -20.45 7.14 3.11
N VAL A 150 -21.71 6.92 2.72
CA VAL A 150 -22.19 5.62 2.24
C VAL A 150 -21.43 5.20 0.96
N LEU A 151 -21.30 6.12 0.00
CA LEU A 151 -20.60 5.84 -1.26
C LEU A 151 -19.14 5.43 -1.02
N ILE A 152 -18.41 6.20 -0.22
CA ILE A 152 -17.00 5.89 0.09
C ILE A 152 -16.89 4.56 0.83
N THR A 153 -17.74 4.29 1.82
CA THR A 153 -17.76 3.04 2.56
C THR A 153 -18.05 1.83 1.64
N CYS A 154 -19.01 1.97 0.73
CA CYS A 154 -19.34 0.92 -0.25
C CYS A 154 -18.15 0.63 -1.18
N VAL A 155 -17.48 1.66 -1.67
CA VAL A 155 -16.30 1.47 -2.54
C VAL A 155 -15.17 0.80 -1.77
N MET A 156 -14.86 1.21 -0.55
CA MET A 156 -13.85 0.54 0.28
C MET A 156 -14.22 -0.92 0.55
N ALA A 157 -15.50 -1.23 0.78
CA ALA A 157 -15.95 -2.61 0.95
C ALA A 157 -15.75 -3.46 -0.32
N VAL A 158 -15.95 -2.87 -1.51
CA VAL A 158 -15.69 -3.55 -2.80
C VAL A 158 -14.19 -3.69 -3.07
N MET A 159 -13.37 -2.74 -2.61
CA MET A 159 -11.90 -2.83 -2.79
C MET A 159 -11.30 -4.05 -2.07
N ILE A 160 -11.85 -4.51 -0.95
CA ILE A 160 -11.36 -5.70 -0.24
C ILE A 160 -11.32 -6.95 -1.15
N PRO A 161 -12.45 -7.43 -1.72
CA PRO A 161 -12.40 -8.59 -2.62
C PRO A 161 -11.59 -8.32 -3.89
N LEU A 162 -11.55 -7.08 -4.40
CA LEU A 162 -10.70 -6.71 -5.53
C LEU A 162 -9.22 -6.86 -5.20
N ALA A 163 -8.76 -6.39 -4.03
CA ALA A 163 -7.38 -6.53 -3.60
C ALA A 163 -6.98 -8.01 -3.49
N LEU A 164 -7.83 -8.85 -2.87
CA LEU A 164 -7.59 -10.30 -2.80
C LEU A 164 -7.54 -10.96 -4.19
N MET A 165 -8.40 -10.55 -5.09
CA MET A 165 -8.42 -11.03 -6.47
C MET A 165 -7.13 -10.64 -7.21
N PHE A 166 -6.73 -9.38 -7.14
CA PHE A 166 -5.50 -8.89 -7.77
C PHE A 166 -4.23 -9.49 -7.16
N GLY A 167 -4.22 -9.77 -5.85
CA GLY A 167 -3.14 -10.51 -5.21
C GLY A 167 -2.93 -11.89 -5.82
N LYS A 168 -4.02 -12.66 -6.02
CA LYS A 168 -3.98 -13.97 -6.70
C LYS A 168 -3.58 -13.86 -8.18
N ILE A 169 -4.01 -12.80 -8.86
CA ILE A 169 -3.61 -12.53 -10.24
C ILE A 169 -2.12 -12.21 -10.28
N ALA A 170 -1.61 -11.40 -9.35
CA ALA A 170 -0.21 -11.03 -9.28
C ALA A 170 0.72 -12.24 -9.04
N ASP A 171 0.29 -13.23 -8.25
CA ASP A 171 1.03 -14.47 -8.07
C ASP A 171 1.15 -15.29 -9.38
N LYS A 172 0.14 -15.18 -10.27
CA LYS A 172 0.12 -15.92 -11.55
C LYS A 172 0.84 -15.21 -12.68
N ILE A 173 0.60 -13.91 -12.86
CA ILE A 173 1.10 -13.15 -14.03
C ILE A 173 2.30 -12.24 -13.71
N GLY A 174 2.64 -12.13 -12.42
CA GLY A 174 3.67 -11.25 -11.88
C GLY A 174 3.10 -9.91 -11.40
N GLU A 175 3.57 -9.44 -10.25
CA GLU A 175 3.15 -8.20 -9.61
C GLU A 175 3.43 -6.97 -10.48
N LYS A 176 4.51 -6.98 -11.26
CA LYS A 176 4.83 -5.88 -12.20
C LYS A 176 3.69 -5.59 -13.17
N LYS A 177 3.07 -6.63 -13.74
CA LYS A 177 1.95 -6.45 -14.69
C LYS A 177 0.73 -5.86 -14.00
N VAL A 178 0.44 -6.27 -12.77
CA VAL A 178 -0.68 -5.75 -11.99
C VAL A 178 -0.44 -4.29 -11.59
N PHE A 179 0.79 -3.93 -11.19
CA PHE A 179 1.18 -2.54 -11.02
C PHE A 179 0.97 -1.69 -12.27
N LEU A 180 1.38 -2.21 -13.44
CA LEU A 180 1.21 -1.49 -14.71
C LEU A 180 -0.26 -1.33 -15.12
N ILE A 181 -1.12 -2.29 -14.80
CA ILE A 181 -2.58 -2.14 -14.97
C ILE A 181 -3.09 -0.98 -14.12
N GLY A 182 -2.69 -0.88 -12.86
CA GLY A 182 -3.10 0.21 -11.97
C GLY A 182 -2.57 1.57 -12.41
N THR A 183 -1.23 1.70 -12.58
CA THR A 183 -0.61 2.97 -13.00
C THR A 183 -1.09 3.41 -14.38
N GLY A 184 -1.11 2.50 -15.34
CA GLY A 184 -1.59 2.78 -16.69
C GLY A 184 -3.08 3.13 -16.71
N GLY A 185 -3.89 2.39 -15.95
CA GLY A 185 -5.32 2.65 -15.83
C GLY A 185 -5.62 4.03 -15.24
N LEU A 186 -4.94 4.42 -14.16
CA LEU A 186 -5.11 5.77 -13.59
C LEU A 186 -4.53 6.86 -14.49
N THR A 187 -3.43 6.61 -15.20
CA THR A 187 -2.91 7.57 -16.19
C THR A 187 -3.94 7.88 -17.25
N LEU A 188 -4.67 6.88 -17.75
CA LEU A 188 -5.65 7.03 -18.81
C LEU A 188 -7.03 7.51 -18.31
N LEU A 189 -7.45 7.05 -17.12
CA LEU A 189 -8.82 7.17 -16.68
C LEU A 189 -9.05 8.12 -15.49
N SER A 190 -8.02 8.70 -14.88
CA SER A 190 -8.21 9.66 -13.78
C SER A 190 -9.03 10.88 -14.20
N ILE A 191 -8.74 11.44 -15.38
CA ILE A 191 -9.48 12.59 -15.93
C ILE A 191 -10.92 12.19 -16.23
N VAL A 192 -11.14 11.00 -16.80
CA VAL A 192 -12.49 10.47 -17.05
C VAL A 192 -13.25 10.28 -15.74
N ALA A 193 -12.61 9.67 -14.73
CA ALA A 193 -13.22 9.44 -13.42
C ALA A 193 -13.67 10.77 -12.79
N TYR A 194 -12.79 11.77 -12.70
CA TYR A 194 -13.14 13.08 -12.15
C TYR A 194 -14.16 13.84 -13.00
N SER A 195 -14.17 13.68 -14.33
CA SER A 195 -15.22 14.22 -15.19
C SER A 195 -16.58 13.62 -14.86
N LEU A 196 -16.64 12.31 -14.61
CA LEU A 196 -17.86 11.64 -14.16
C LEU A 196 -18.31 12.12 -12.78
N LEU A 197 -17.37 12.35 -11.83
CA LEU A 197 -17.66 12.90 -10.51
C LEU A 197 -18.30 14.30 -10.61
N SER A 198 -17.92 15.10 -11.58
CA SER A 198 -18.39 16.48 -11.77
C SER A 198 -19.78 16.57 -12.39
N THR A 199 -20.39 15.47 -12.85
CA THR A 199 -21.65 15.48 -13.60
C THR A 199 -22.90 15.71 -12.75
N LYS A 200 -22.82 15.70 -11.42
CA LYS A 200 -23.95 15.72 -10.47
C LYS A 200 -24.94 14.55 -10.62
N SER A 201 -24.67 13.58 -11.47
CA SER A 201 -25.48 12.36 -11.66
C SER A 201 -24.95 11.26 -10.77
N LEU A 202 -25.73 10.83 -9.77
CA LEU A 202 -25.29 9.81 -8.80
C LEU A 202 -24.77 8.52 -9.46
N PRO A 203 -25.41 7.95 -10.50
CA PRO A 203 -24.86 6.78 -11.20
C PRO A 203 -23.49 7.03 -11.81
N LEU A 204 -23.25 8.20 -12.41
CA LEU A 204 -21.96 8.54 -13.02
C LEU A 204 -20.89 8.81 -11.95
N ILE A 205 -21.28 9.40 -10.81
CA ILE A 205 -20.40 9.57 -9.65
C ILE A 205 -19.97 8.21 -9.12
N ILE A 206 -20.89 7.25 -8.96
CA ILE A 206 -20.59 5.88 -8.52
C ILE A 206 -19.54 5.23 -9.44
N ILE A 207 -19.72 5.36 -10.76
CA ILE A 207 -18.77 4.83 -11.76
C ILE A 207 -17.41 5.51 -11.59
N GLY A 208 -17.35 6.82 -11.45
CA GLY A 208 -16.10 7.57 -11.27
C GLY A 208 -15.35 7.15 -10.00
N VAL A 209 -16.04 7.01 -8.87
CA VAL A 209 -15.43 6.53 -7.60
C VAL A 209 -14.96 5.09 -7.74
N PHE A 210 -15.76 4.23 -8.40
CA PHE A 210 -15.40 2.83 -8.63
C PHE A 210 -14.14 2.71 -9.50
N ILE A 211 -14.00 3.51 -10.56
CA ILE A 211 -12.78 3.52 -11.40
C ILE A 211 -11.54 3.81 -10.54
N LEU A 212 -11.60 4.83 -9.68
CA LEU A 212 -10.47 5.18 -8.81
C LEU A 212 -10.16 4.07 -7.82
N GLY A 213 -11.16 3.51 -7.13
CA GLY A 213 -11.01 2.41 -6.19
C GLY A 213 -10.52 1.13 -6.85
N PHE A 214 -11.02 0.79 -8.04
CA PHE A 214 -10.60 -0.39 -8.79
C PHE A 214 -9.09 -0.38 -9.09
N PHE A 215 -8.57 0.72 -9.60
CA PHE A 215 -7.14 0.80 -9.89
C PHE A 215 -6.30 0.95 -8.63
N LEU A 216 -6.79 1.60 -7.58
CA LEU A 216 -6.12 1.61 -6.28
C LEU A 216 -5.95 0.19 -5.73
N SER A 217 -6.97 -0.67 -5.85
CA SER A 217 -6.92 -2.06 -5.37
C SER A 217 -5.79 -2.89 -5.99
N THR A 218 -5.31 -2.54 -7.20
CA THR A 218 -4.16 -3.23 -7.82
C THR A 218 -2.86 -3.00 -7.05
N TYR A 219 -2.72 -1.81 -6.46
CA TYR A 219 -1.55 -1.46 -5.64
C TYR A 219 -1.62 -2.08 -4.26
N GLU A 220 -2.76 -1.94 -3.61
CA GLU A 220 -3.03 -2.55 -2.31
C GLU A 220 -2.75 -4.04 -2.35
N ALA A 221 -3.13 -4.69 -3.46
CA ALA A 221 -2.90 -6.11 -3.66
C ALA A 221 -1.43 -6.52 -3.79
N THR A 222 -0.61 -5.68 -4.42
CA THR A 222 0.72 -6.08 -4.88
C THR A 222 1.85 -5.50 -4.05
N MET A 223 1.65 -4.34 -3.45
CA MET A 223 2.69 -3.64 -2.71
C MET A 223 3.24 -4.44 -1.50
N PRO A 224 2.37 -5.07 -0.65
CA PRO A 224 2.87 -5.81 0.50
C PRO A 224 3.72 -7.04 0.12
N GLY A 225 3.41 -7.68 -0.99
CA GLY A 225 4.16 -8.84 -1.48
C GLY A 225 5.44 -8.48 -2.24
N SER A 226 5.50 -7.31 -2.89
CA SER A 226 6.58 -6.97 -3.82
C SER A 226 7.65 -6.05 -3.23
N LEU A 227 7.30 -5.01 -2.47
CA LEU A 227 8.29 -4.05 -1.97
C LEU A 227 9.35 -4.67 -1.04
N PRO A 228 9.02 -5.58 -0.11
CA PRO A 228 10.01 -6.24 0.72
C PRO A 228 11.04 -7.04 -0.08
N THR A 229 10.67 -7.54 -1.27
CA THR A 229 11.57 -8.35 -2.12
C THR A 229 12.70 -7.55 -2.74
N MET A 230 12.59 -6.22 -2.78
CA MET A 230 13.60 -5.35 -3.37
C MET A 230 14.89 -5.30 -2.54
N PHE A 231 14.81 -5.60 -1.23
CA PHE A 231 15.91 -5.44 -0.28
C PHE A 231 16.36 -6.78 0.31
N TYR A 232 17.66 -6.87 0.62
CA TYR A 232 18.23 -8.00 1.35
C TYR A 232 17.70 -8.07 2.78
N THR A 233 17.56 -9.25 3.37
CA THR A 233 16.95 -9.52 4.68
C THR A 233 17.47 -8.58 5.76
N HIS A 234 18.79 -8.44 5.92
CA HIS A 234 19.43 -7.64 6.97
C HIS A 234 19.19 -6.12 6.89
N ILE A 235 18.78 -5.58 5.72
CA ILE A 235 18.46 -4.14 5.55
C ILE A 235 16.99 -3.89 5.23
N ARG A 236 16.21 -4.94 4.92
CA ARG A 236 14.84 -4.87 4.38
C ARG A 236 13.93 -4.01 5.24
N TYR A 237 13.73 -4.39 6.49
CA TYR A 237 12.84 -3.68 7.40
C TYR A 237 13.23 -2.21 7.59
N ARG A 238 14.51 -1.94 7.86
CA ARG A 238 15.02 -0.59 8.09
C ARG A 238 14.81 0.30 6.86
N THR A 239 15.20 -0.20 5.69
CA THR A 239 15.11 0.56 4.44
C THR A 239 13.67 0.81 4.03
N LEU A 240 12.84 -0.24 4.08
CA LEU A 240 11.42 -0.14 3.73
C LEU A 240 10.67 0.79 4.68
N SER A 241 10.89 0.68 6.00
CA SER A 241 10.23 1.53 6.99
C SER A 241 10.56 3.01 6.80
N VAL A 242 11.81 3.36 6.59
CA VAL A 242 12.21 4.77 6.37
C VAL A 242 11.62 5.27 5.05
N THR A 243 11.78 4.50 3.96
CA THR A 243 11.27 4.87 2.64
C THR A 243 9.76 5.07 2.66
N PHE A 244 9.02 4.17 3.33
CA PHE A 244 7.58 4.24 3.46
C PHE A 244 7.14 5.47 4.27
N ASN A 245 7.72 5.67 5.45
CA ASN A 245 7.34 6.79 6.33
C ASN A 245 7.65 8.16 5.72
N VAL A 246 8.79 8.32 5.06
CA VAL A 246 9.12 9.56 4.35
C VAL A 246 8.11 9.83 3.23
N SER A 247 7.76 8.79 2.45
CA SER A 247 6.78 8.92 1.39
C SER A 247 5.38 9.27 1.91
N VAL A 248 4.90 8.58 2.95
CA VAL A 248 3.59 8.88 3.56
C VAL A 248 3.54 10.31 4.09
N SER A 249 4.58 10.74 4.81
CA SER A 249 4.59 12.07 5.41
C SER A 249 4.64 13.19 4.38
N LEU A 250 5.49 13.06 3.36
CA LEU A 250 5.70 14.12 2.37
C LEU A 250 4.66 14.13 1.26
N PHE A 251 4.15 12.98 0.84
CA PHE A 251 3.26 12.88 -0.31
C PHE A 251 1.85 12.43 0.06
N GLY A 252 1.70 11.42 0.93
CA GLY A 252 0.39 10.99 1.39
C GLY A 252 -0.33 12.09 2.14
N GLY A 253 0.23 12.54 3.25
CA GLY A 253 -0.38 13.56 4.12
C GLY A 253 -0.62 14.91 3.44
N THR A 254 0.19 15.29 2.44
CA THR A 254 0.01 16.56 1.71
C THR A 254 -0.93 16.45 0.52
N THR A 255 -1.29 15.25 0.07
CA THR A 255 -2.16 15.05 -1.10
C THR A 255 -3.51 15.78 -1.01
N PRO A 256 -4.29 15.69 0.10
CA PRO A 256 -5.54 16.42 0.21
C PRO A 256 -5.34 17.94 0.15
N LEU A 257 -4.27 18.45 0.75
CA LEU A 257 -3.92 19.86 0.73
C LEU A 257 -3.59 20.33 -0.69
N ILE A 258 -2.71 19.60 -1.39
CA ILE A 258 -2.32 19.91 -2.77
C ILE A 258 -3.54 19.86 -3.69
N ALA A 259 -4.37 18.82 -3.58
CA ALA A 259 -5.56 18.66 -4.40
C ALA A 259 -6.58 19.78 -4.18
N SER A 260 -6.83 20.18 -2.92
CA SER A 260 -7.71 21.30 -2.59
C SER A 260 -7.16 22.64 -3.09
N TRP A 261 -5.86 22.88 -2.85
CA TRP A 261 -5.18 24.09 -3.34
C TRP A 261 -5.22 24.20 -4.86
N LEU A 262 -5.03 23.10 -5.57
CA LEU A 262 -5.12 23.10 -7.04
C LEU A 262 -6.51 23.48 -7.53
N VAL A 263 -7.57 23.00 -6.91
CA VAL A 263 -8.96 23.41 -7.26
C VAL A 263 -9.19 24.88 -6.96
N GLU A 264 -8.78 25.34 -5.78
CA GLU A 264 -8.98 26.72 -5.33
C GLU A 264 -8.20 27.72 -6.20
N SER A 265 -6.91 27.43 -6.48
CA SER A 265 -6.03 28.32 -7.23
C SER A 265 -6.35 28.39 -8.72
N THR A 266 -6.82 27.28 -9.31
CA THR A 266 -7.12 27.20 -10.75
C THR A 266 -8.58 27.44 -11.10
N GLY A 267 -9.49 27.35 -10.12
CA GLY A 267 -10.94 27.32 -10.33
C GLY A 267 -11.44 26.09 -11.11
N ASN A 268 -10.57 25.10 -11.34
CA ASN A 268 -10.87 23.93 -12.16
C ASN A 268 -11.09 22.68 -11.28
N ALA A 269 -12.32 22.15 -11.30
CA ALA A 269 -12.69 20.93 -10.59
C ALA A 269 -11.90 19.67 -11.05
N LEU A 270 -11.32 19.70 -12.24
CA LEU A 270 -10.49 18.59 -12.77
C LEU A 270 -9.01 18.68 -12.37
N ALA A 271 -8.58 19.73 -11.69
CA ALA A 271 -7.17 19.89 -11.32
C ALA A 271 -6.60 18.71 -10.51
N PRO A 272 -7.33 18.09 -9.56
CA PRO A 272 -6.86 16.88 -8.87
C PRO A 272 -6.65 15.68 -9.81
N ALA A 273 -7.45 15.59 -10.88
CA ALA A 273 -7.28 14.54 -11.89
C ALA A 273 -5.97 14.68 -12.64
N TYR A 274 -5.58 15.89 -13.02
CA TYR A 274 -4.29 16.14 -13.68
C TYR A 274 -3.12 15.82 -12.77
N TYR A 275 -3.22 16.16 -11.48
CA TYR A 275 -2.22 15.79 -10.47
C TYR A 275 -2.08 14.27 -10.37
N LEU A 276 -3.20 13.54 -10.21
CA LEU A 276 -3.20 12.10 -10.12
C LEU A 276 -2.68 11.44 -11.42
N THR A 277 -3.08 11.95 -12.59
CA THR A 277 -2.58 11.50 -13.90
C THR A 277 -1.06 11.66 -14.00
N ALA A 278 -0.51 12.81 -13.62
CA ALA A 278 0.93 13.07 -13.71
C ALA A 278 1.73 12.12 -12.79
N ILE A 279 1.28 11.94 -11.54
CA ILE A 279 1.91 11.01 -10.60
C ILE A 279 1.80 9.56 -11.11
N SER A 280 0.65 9.17 -11.65
CA SER A 280 0.43 7.84 -12.22
C SER A 280 1.31 7.56 -13.42
N LEU A 281 1.50 8.54 -14.29
CA LEU A 281 2.40 8.43 -15.45
C LEU A 281 3.86 8.25 -15.00
N ILE A 282 4.32 9.01 -14.01
CA ILE A 282 5.66 8.86 -13.45
C ILE A 282 5.81 7.45 -12.85
N GLY A 283 4.83 6.98 -12.07
CA GLY A 283 4.80 5.62 -11.52
C GLY A 283 4.85 4.56 -12.62
N PHE A 284 4.04 4.71 -13.67
CA PHE A 284 4.03 3.81 -14.82
C PHE A 284 5.40 3.71 -15.51
N LEU A 285 6.05 4.84 -15.76
CA LEU A 285 7.37 4.88 -16.40
C LEU A 285 8.44 4.24 -15.51
N VAL A 286 8.48 4.58 -14.21
CA VAL A 286 9.48 4.04 -13.28
C VAL A 286 9.30 2.54 -13.10
N ILE A 287 8.07 2.05 -12.92
CA ILE A 287 7.81 0.61 -12.78
C ILE A 287 8.14 -0.13 -14.09
N THR A 288 7.81 0.44 -15.24
CA THR A 288 8.13 -0.16 -16.55
C THR A 288 9.63 -0.33 -16.73
N LEU A 289 10.41 0.71 -16.44
CA LEU A 289 11.84 0.77 -16.75
C LEU A 289 12.71 0.10 -15.68
N PHE A 290 12.37 0.24 -14.41
CA PHE A 290 13.29 -0.10 -13.31
C PHE A 290 12.79 -1.20 -12.36
N HIS A 291 11.50 -1.53 -12.34
CA HIS A 291 11.00 -2.60 -11.47
C HIS A 291 11.09 -3.95 -12.17
N ALA A 292 11.77 -4.91 -11.53
CA ALA A 292 11.81 -6.30 -11.99
C ALA A 292 10.76 -7.13 -11.22
N SER A 293 10.02 -8.01 -11.92
CA SER A 293 9.08 -8.92 -11.25
C SER A 293 9.82 -9.95 -10.40
N THR A 294 9.34 -10.12 -9.19
CA THR A 294 9.86 -11.05 -8.19
C THR A 294 8.88 -12.16 -7.82
N ALA A 295 7.71 -12.22 -8.49
CA ALA A 295 6.71 -13.26 -8.25
C ALA A 295 7.32 -14.66 -8.43
N GLY A 296 7.10 -15.53 -7.46
CA GLY A 296 7.65 -16.89 -7.43
C GLY A 296 9.16 -17.00 -7.22
N LYS A 297 9.85 -15.87 -6.95
CA LYS A 297 11.29 -15.85 -6.64
C LYS A 297 11.49 -15.73 -5.13
N SER A 298 12.59 -16.34 -4.64
CA SER A 298 12.98 -16.20 -3.23
C SER A 298 13.28 -14.75 -2.86
N LEU A 299 13.15 -14.43 -1.58
CA LEU A 299 13.56 -13.11 -1.07
C LEU A 299 15.07 -12.93 -1.18
N LYS A 300 15.52 -11.70 -1.47
CA LYS A 300 16.96 -11.39 -1.48
C LYS A 300 17.56 -11.68 -0.09
N GLY A 301 18.60 -12.52 -0.04
CA GLY A 301 19.27 -12.94 1.20
C GLY A 301 18.70 -14.20 1.84
N SER A 302 17.69 -14.84 1.27
CA SER A 302 17.05 -16.02 1.83
C SER A 302 16.92 -17.16 0.83
N TYR A 303 16.88 -18.40 1.33
CA TYR A 303 16.51 -19.55 0.52
C TYR A 303 15.03 -19.48 0.12
N PRO A 304 14.63 -20.20 -0.96
CA PRO A 304 13.24 -20.28 -1.36
C PRO A 304 12.35 -20.81 -0.23
N ASN A 305 11.23 -20.12 -0.03
CA ASN A 305 10.18 -20.55 0.87
C ASN A 305 9.09 -21.26 0.05
N VAL A 306 9.06 -22.60 0.14
CA VAL A 306 8.21 -23.47 -0.69
C VAL A 306 7.20 -24.23 0.15
N ASP A 307 6.10 -24.66 -0.49
CA ASP A 307 4.97 -25.32 0.19
C ASP A 307 5.25 -26.80 0.55
N ASN A 308 6.27 -27.45 -0.09
CA ASN A 308 6.53 -28.88 0.10
C ASN A 308 8.01 -29.18 0.40
N GLU A 309 8.24 -30.29 1.08
CA GLU A 309 9.60 -30.71 1.49
C GLU A 309 10.48 -31.18 0.31
N GLU A 310 9.88 -31.69 -0.78
CA GLU A 310 10.63 -32.13 -1.95
C GLU A 310 11.28 -30.94 -2.66
N ASP A 311 10.52 -29.85 -2.89
CA ASP A 311 11.05 -28.63 -3.46
C ASP A 311 12.11 -28.01 -2.52
N ARG A 312 11.93 -28.11 -1.20
CA ARG A 312 12.90 -27.61 -0.23
C ARG A 312 14.23 -28.35 -0.34
N LYS A 313 14.22 -29.67 -0.33
CA LYS A 313 15.41 -30.51 -0.53
C LYS A 313 16.07 -30.25 -1.88
N TYR A 314 15.26 -30.13 -2.95
CA TYR A 314 15.77 -29.83 -4.29
C TYR A 314 16.57 -28.51 -4.31
N TYR A 315 16.10 -27.46 -3.65
CA TYR A 315 16.81 -26.17 -3.61
C TYR A 315 17.99 -26.18 -2.65
N GLU A 316 17.96 -26.95 -1.57
CA GLU A 316 19.12 -27.16 -0.68
C GLU A 316 20.26 -27.89 -1.43
N GLU A 317 19.94 -28.88 -2.25
CA GLU A 317 20.88 -29.58 -3.10
C GLU A 317 21.36 -28.76 -4.32
N ASN A 318 20.55 -27.80 -4.78
CA ASN A 318 20.83 -26.98 -5.96
C ASN A 318 20.82 -25.45 -5.64
N PRO A 319 21.68 -24.95 -4.75
CA PRO A 319 21.63 -23.56 -4.28
C PRO A 319 21.81 -22.52 -5.40
N LYS A 320 22.53 -22.86 -6.47
CA LYS A 320 22.68 -21.95 -7.63
C LYS A 320 21.39 -21.71 -8.41
N LYS A 321 20.42 -22.62 -8.33
CA LYS A 321 19.09 -22.43 -8.96
C LYS A 321 18.15 -21.66 -8.05
N ALA A 322 18.32 -21.79 -6.74
CA ALA A 322 17.54 -21.11 -5.72
C ALA A 322 17.84 -19.60 -5.63
N LEU A 323 19.12 -19.25 -5.76
CA LEU A 323 19.63 -17.91 -5.43
C LEU A 323 19.76 -17.05 -6.70
N TRP A 324 18.64 -16.73 -7.35
CA TRP A 324 18.62 -15.87 -8.55
C TRP A 324 19.30 -14.51 -8.33
N TRP A 325 19.21 -13.96 -7.13
CA TRP A 325 19.80 -12.70 -6.71
C TRP A 325 21.33 -12.74 -6.56
N VAL A 326 21.96 -13.91 -6.49
CA VAL A 326 23.42 -14.05 -6.45
C VAL A 326 24.04 -13.67 -7.80
N LYS A 327 23.31 -13.83 -8.90
CA LYS A 327 23.76 -13.39 -10.23
C LYS A 327 23.88 -11.88 -10.35
N GLU A 328 23.04 -11.12 -9.62
CA GLU A 328 23.09 -9.65 -9.59
C GLU A 328 24.29 -9.13 -8.78
N ARG A 329 24.87 -9.97 -7.89
CA ARG A 329 25.97 -9.57 -7.02
C ARG A 329 27.33 -9.43 -7.72
N LYS A 330 27.50 -9.99 -8.90
CA LYS A 330 28.80 -9.95 -9.61
C LYS A 330 29.13 -8.57 -10.21
N GLU A 331 28.19 -7.64 -10.20
CA GLU A 331 28.40 -6.31 -10.80
C GLU A 331 28.63 -5.18 -9.77
N ASN A 332 28.55 -5.44 -8.46
CA ASN A 332 28.54 -4.34 -7.46
C ASN A 332 29.37 -4.60 -6.17
N PHE A 333 30.34 -5.55 -6.16
CA PHE A 333 31.30 -5.70 -5.06
C PHE A 333 32.71 -5.91 -5.59
#